data_a85f075fb8aec1ea4a03090f8529d790
#
_entry.id   a85f075fb8aec1ea4a03090f8529d790
#
_cell.length_a   1.000
_cell.length_b   1.000
_cell.length_c   1.000
_cell.angle_alpha   90.00
_cell.angle_beta   90.00
_cell.angle_gamma   90.00
#
_symmetry.space_group_name_H-M   'P 1'
#
loop_
_entity.id
_entity.type
_entity.pdbx_description
1 polymer ?
#
loop_
_entity_poly.entity_id
_entity_poly.type
_entity_poly.pdbx_seq_one_letter_code
_entity_poly.pdbx_strand_id
1 'polypeptide(L)'
;PFNFNEQGKPKGFSIDVMNLIAKKTGFRIEYISGPGWSDFLHMMHERQLDMMLNIVNTPERREYIRFTRPYAVNPNIIASKKSAKYESIESLKGKTVAIPKGFFYEEVLSKEHPEIKLHLVKNAVESLKAVSIGKADAALGEAAVFNHLIARNMLNDLTISGEVDVGQPDLAN
;
A
#
# COMPACT_ATOMS: atom_id res chain seq x y z
N PRO A 1 2.97 8.64 -7.33
CA PRO A 1 3.34 7.77 -6.19
C PRO A 1 3.98 8.57 -5.07
N PHE A 2 3.75 8.14 -3.82
CA PHE A 2 4.26 8.83 -2.64
C PHE A 2 5.75 8.57 -2.42
N ASN A 3 6.17 7.32 -2.54
CA ASN A 3 7.58 6.92 -2.49
C ASN A 3 7.83 5.73 -3.41
N PHE A 4 8.89 5.78 -4.15
CA PHE A 4 9.33 4.70 -5.05
C PHE A 4 10.82 4.84 -5.34
N ASN A 5 11.41 3.76 -5.85
CA ASN A 5 12.79 3.78 -6.31
C ASN A 5 12.83 3.82 -7.84
N GLU A 6 13.60 4.72 -8.40
CA GLU A 6 13.85 4.81 -9.83
C GLU A 6 15.34 4.85 -10.09
N GLN A 7 15.86 3.81 -10.72
CA GLN A 7 17.29 3.65 -11.02
C GLN A 7 18.19 3.83 -9.78
N GLY A 8 17.80 3.23 -8.66
CA GLY A 8 18.55 3.33 -7.40
C GLY A 8 18.33 4.61 -6.60
N LYS A 9 17.52 5.55 -7.10
CA LYS A 9 17.26 6.83 -6.42
C LYS A 9 15.85 6.84 -5.81
N PRO A 10 15.69 7.22 -4.54
CA PRO A 10 14.38 7.41 -3.93
C PRO A 10 13.72 8.65 -4.53
N LYS A 11 12.44 8.54 -4.88
CA LYS A 11 11.62 9.59 -5.49
C LYS A 11 10.18 9.53 -4.98
N GLY A 12 9.45 10.63 -5.18
CA GLY A 12 8.03 10.76 -4.89
C GLY A 12 7.73 11.83 -3.87
N PHE A 13 6.43 12.13 -3.71
CA PHE A 13 5.94 13.22 -2.88
C PHE A 13 6.51 13.18 -1.45
N SER A 14 6.50 12.02 -0.80
CA SER A 14 6.97 11.89 0.57
C SER A 14 8.48 12.02 0.68
N ILE A 15 9.23 11.61 -0.34
CA ILE A 15 10.67 11.85 -0.42
C ILE A 15 10.96 13.35 -0.51
N ASP A 16 10.19 14.08 -1.31
CA ASP A 16 10.35 15.54 -1.45
C ASP A 16 10.01 16.27 -0.14
N VAL A 17 8.93 15.84 0.54
CA VAL A 17 8.56 16.36 1.87
C VAL A 17 9.69 16.13 2.88
N MET A 18 10.24 14.92 2.95
CA MET A 18 11.32 14.59 3.86
C MET A 18 12.61 15.36 3.55
N ASN A 19 12.96 15.52 2.28
CA ASN A 19 14.11 16.32 1.89
C ASN A 19 13.94 17.81 2.30
N LEU A 20 12.71 18.33 2.23
CA LEU A 20 12.41 19.69 2.71
C LEU A 20 12.54 19.78 4.23
N ILE A 21 12.05 18.79 4.98
CA ILE A 21 12.21 18.72 6.43
C ILE A 21 13.69 18.67 6.79
N ALA A 22 14.46 17.79 6.16
CA ALA A 22 15.90 17.67 6.37
C ALA A 22 16.62 19.01 6.16
N LYS A 23 16.31 19.71 5.06
CA LYS A 23 16.85 21.03 4.77
C LYS A 23 16.54 22.05 5.86
N LYS A 24 15.34 22.02 6.43
CA LYS A 24 14.89 22.95 7.47
C LYS A 24 15.47 22.64 8.85
N THR A 25 15.67 21.37 9.17
CA THR A 25 16.10 20.90 10.50
C THR A 25 17.59 20.61 10.60
N GLY A 26 18.29 20.51 9.46
CA GLY A 26 19.68 20.11 9.41
C GLY A 26 19.92 18.59 9.54
N PHE A 27 18.87 17.78 9.55
CA PHE A 27 19.01 16.33 9.58
C PHE A 27 19.62 15.81 8.28
N ARG A 28 20.46 14.78 8.40
CA ARG A 28 20.93 13.98 7.27
C ARG A 28 20.07 12.73 7.19
N ILE A 29 19.45 12.51 6.02
CA ILE A 29 18.58 11.36 5.79
C ILE A 29 19.31 10.36 4.90
N GLU A 30 19.24 9.09 5.31
CA GLU A 30 19.66 7.94 4.50
C GLU A 30 18.41 7.13 4.17
N TYR A 31 18.15 6.95 2.86
CA TYR A 31 17.00 6.18 2.40
C TYR A 31 17.39 4.73 2.16
N ILE A 32 16.72 3.80 2.82
CA ILE A 32 16.90 2.37 2.64
C ILE A 32 15.85 1.86 1.65
N SER A 33 16.30 1.11 0.64
CA SER A 33 15.44 0.48 -0.36
C SER A 33 15.89 -0.95 -0.63
N GLY A 34 14.97 -1.81 -1.07
CA GLY A 34 15.27 -3.22 -1.37
C GLY A 34 14.45 -4.21 -0.54
N PRO A 35 14.38 -4.09 0.79
CA PRO A 35 13.50 -4.93 1.60
C PRO A 35 12.03 -4.87 1.16
N GLY A 36 11.27 -5.92 1.43
CA GLY A 36 9.81 -5.92 1.28
C GLY A 36 9.13 -5.16 2.42
N TRP A 37 7.83 -4.92 2.30
CA TRP A 37 7.09 -4.16 3.31
C TRP A 37 7.10 -4.82 4.69
N SER A 38 6.89 -6.14 4.73
CA SER A 38 6.97 -6.91 5.99
C SER A 38 8.35 -6.86 6.63
N ASP A 39 9.42 -6.81 5.82
CA ASP A 39 10.78 -6.68 6.32
C ASP A 39 11.00 -5.30 6.95
N PHE A 40 10.48 -4.25 6.32
CA PHE A 40 10.53 -2.89 6.90
C PHE A 40 9.77 -2.79 8.22
N LEU A 41 8.59 -3.41 8.35
CA LEU A 41 7.85 -3.45 9.62
C LEU A 41 8.65 -4.17 10.70
N HIS A 42 9.29 -5.30 10.35
CA HIS A 42 10.17 -6.02 11.27
C HIS A 42 11.36 -5.16 11.69
N MET A 43 12.02 -4.49 10.74
CA MET A 43 13.14 -3.58 11.03
C MET A 43 12.73 -2.42 11.97
N MET A 44 11.51 -1.88 11.81
CA MET A 44 10.97 -0.88 12.74
C MET A 44 10.74 -1.46 14.14
N HIS A 45 10.17 -2.65 14.22
CA HIS A 45 9.95 -3.35 15.50
C HIS A 45 11.28 -3.58 16.24
N GLU A 46 12.32 -4.00 15.51
CA GLU A 46 13.67 -4.22 16.04
C GLU A 46 14.51 -2.94 16.19
N ARG A 47 13.91 -1.76 15.95
CA ARG A 47 14.58 -0.44 16.06
C ARG A 47 15.81 -0.31 15.16
N GLN A 48 15.80 -0.96 14.01
CA GLN A 48 16.84 -0.86 12.97
C GLN A 48 16.56 0.29 11.99
N LEU A 49 15.39 0.92 12.07
CA LEU A 49 15.00 2.11 11.32
C LEU A 49 14.53 3.19 12.30
N ASP A 50 14.87 4.43 11.99
CA ASP A 50 14.42 5.59 12.76
C ASP A 50 13.02 6.05 12.33
N MET A 51 12.65 5.84 11.06
CA MET A 51 11.40 6.35 10.48
C MET A 51 10.93 5.51 9.29
N MET A 52 9.63 5.42 9.11
CA MET A 52 8.98 4.93 7.89
C MET A 52 8.08 6.02 7.29
N LEU A 53 8.06 6.10 5.97
CA LEU A 53 7.19 7.02 5.22
C LEU A 53 5.91 6.31 4.77
N ASN A 54 4.78 7.02 4.76
CA ASN A 54 3.49 6.54 4.24
C ASN A 54 2.98 5.28 4.94
N ILE A 55 3.11 5.23 6.23
CA ILE A 55 2.61 4.11 7.02
C ILE A 55 1.22 4.44 7.58
N VAL A 56 0.28 3.52 7.40
CA VAL A 56 -1.07 3.62 7.98
C VAL A 56 -0.98 3.38 9.48
N ASN A 57 -1.66 4.24 10.24
CA ASN A 57 -1.72 4.19 11.69
C ASN A 57 -2.76 3.14 12.12
N THR A 58 -2.31 1.93 12.50
CA THR A 58 -3.15 0.87 13.07
C THR A 58 -2.91 0.69 14.57
N PRO A 59 -3.87 0.13 15.33
CA PRO A 59 -3.68 -0.15 16.75
C PRO A 59 -2.43 -1.00 17.03
N GLU A 60 -2.20 -2.07 16.24
CA GLU A 60 -1.03 -2.92 16.41
C GLU A 60 0.28 -2.16 16.21
N ARG A 61 0.34 -1.29 15.20
CA ARG A 61 1.54 -0.52 14.90
C ARG A 61 1.84 0.53 15.97
N ARG A 62 0.82 1.07 16.65
CA ARG A 62 1.00 2.02 17.77
C ARG A 62 1.75 1.42 18.96
N GLU A 63 1.81 0.11 19.07
CA GLU A 63 2.56 -0.55 20.13
C GLU A 63 4.07 -0.27 20.03
N TYR A 64 4.60 -0.09 18.81
CA TYR A 64 6.03 0.10 18.56
C TYR A 64 6.38 1.30 17.68
N ILE A 65 5.40 1.96 17.02
CA ILE A 65 5.60 3.16 16.18
C ILE A 65 4.88 4.36 16.78
N ARG A 66 5.55 5.52 16.76
CA ARG A 66 4.93 6.83 17.01
C ARG A 66 4.59 7.47 15.69
N PHE A 67 3.38 8.01 15.57
CA PHE A 67 2.87 8.60 14.35
C PHE A 67 2.81 10.13 14.43
N THR A 68 3.14 10.80 13.34
CA THR A 68 2.84 12.22 13.15
C THR A 68 1.35 12.42 12.85
N ARG A 69 0.90 13.66 12.71
CA ARG A 69 -0.39 13.92 12.06
C ARG A 69 -0.31 13.47 10.59
N PRO A 70 -1.42 12.96 10.03
CA PRO A 70 -1.49 12.66 8.61
C PRO A 70 -1.15 13.89 7.76
N TYR A 71 -0.38 13.71 6.72
CA TYR A 71 -0.01 14.78 5.79
C TYR A 71 -0.56 14.56 4.37
N ALA A 72 -1.17 13.41 4.12
CA ALA A 72 -1.84 13.09 2.87
C ALA A 72 -2.97 12.09 3.10
N VAL A 73 -4.00 12.18 2.25
CA VAL A 73 -5.10 11.22 2.17
C VAL A 73 -5.03 10.57 0.79
N ASN A 74 -5.22 9.27 0.73
CA ASN A 74 -5.20 8.51 -0.51
C ASN A 74 -6.30 7.44 -0.47
N PRO A 75 -7.36 7.56 -1.29
CA PRO A 75 -8.47 6.62 -1.26
C PRO A 75 -8.02 5.19 -1.53
N ASN A 76 -8.63 4.26 -0.84
CA ASN A 76 -8.48 2.83 -1.11
C ASN A 76 -9.44 2.43 -2.22
N ILE A 77 -8.95 1.63 -3.15
CA ILE A 77 -9.73 1.24 -4.32
C ILE A 77 -9.61 -0.26 -4.59
N ILE A 78 -10.61 -0.78 -5.28
CA ILE A 78 -10.60 -2.12 -5.86
C ILE A 78 -10.18 -2.01 -7.32
N ALA A 79 -9.16 -2.78 -7.70
CA ALA A 79 -8.84 -3.03 -9.10
C ALA A 79 -9.26 -4.45 -9.47
N SER A 80 -9.93 -4.59 -10.62
CA SER A 80 -10.39 -5.88 -11.14
C SER A 80 -10.26 -5.91 -12.66
N LYS A 81 -10.53 -7.08 -13.26
CA LYS A 81 -10.68 -7.15 -14.71
C LYS A 81 -11.90 -6.34 -15.17
N LYS A 82 -11.82 -5.74 -16.33
CA LYS A 82 -12.94 -5.00 -16.95
C LYS A 82 -14.19 -5.85 -17.11
N SER A 83 -14.03 -7.17 -17.24
CA SER A 83 -15.11 -8.15 -17.37
C SER A 83 -15.80 -8.53 -16.05
N ALA A 84 -15.22 -8.20 -14.90
CA ALA A 84 -15.76 -8.57 -13.58
C ALA A 84 -15.48 -7.44 -12.57
N LYS A 85 -16.44 -6.52 -12.46
CA LYS A 85 -16.33 -5.34 -11.57
C LYS A 85 -16.84 -5.67 -10.17
N TYR A 86 -16.10 -5.18 -9.17
CA TYR A 86 -16.46 -5.24 -7.75
C TYR A 86 -16.45 -3.82 -7.20
N GLU A 87 -17.62 -3.33 -6.77
CA GLU A 87 -17.82 -1.91 -6.41
C GLU A 87 -17.68 -1.65 -4.91
N SER A 88 -17.72 -2.71 -4.08
CA SER A 88 -17.63 -2.59 -2.63
C SER A 88 -16.95 -3.81 -2.01
N ILE A 89 -16.62 -3.70 -0.72
CA ILE A 89 -16.05 -4.82 0.06
C ILE A 89 -17.02 -6.02 0.09
N GLU A 90 -18.31 -5.78 0.21
CA GLU A 90 -19.33 -6.84 0.25
C GLU A 90 -19.35 -7.65 -1.05
N SER A 91 -19.06 -7.03 -2.19
CA SER A 91 -18.98 -7.71 -3.48
C SER A 91 -17.79 -8.67 -3.59
N LEU A 92 -16.81 -8.56 -2.69
CA LEU A 92 -15.64 -9.41 -2.62
C LEU A 92 -15.82 -10.67 -1.75
N LYS A 93 -16.99 -10.87 -1.12
CA LYS A 93 -17.27 -12.09 -0.33
C LYS A 93 -17.08 -13.34 -1.16
N GLY A 94 -16.30 -14.29 -0.61
CA GLY A 94 -15.94 -15.54 -1.27
C GLY A 94 -14.96 -15.42 -2.43
N LYS A 95 -14.51 -14.21 -2.75
CA LYS A 95 -13.53 -13.93 -3.81
C LYS A 95 -12.11 -13.98 -3.28
N THR A 96 -11.16 -14.11 -4.19
CA THR A 96 -9.72 -14.04 -3.89
C THR A 96 -9.21 -12.64 -4.18
N VAL A 97 -8.66 -11.99 -3.16
CA VAL A 97 -8.15 -10.62 -3.23
C VAL A 97 -6.63 -10.63 -3.06
N ALA A 98 -5.91 -10.07 -4.03
CA ALA A 98 -4.46 -9.94 -3.99
C ALA A 98 -4.06 -8.66 -3.26
N ILE A 99 -3.22 -8.79 -2.24
CA ILE A 99 -2.66 -7.68 -1.45
C ILE A 99 -1.19 -7.95 -1.11
N PRO A 100 -0.37 -6.90 -0.95
CA PRO A 100 0.99 -7.08 -0.44
C PRO A 100 0.98 -7.55 1.01
N LYS A 101 1.81 -8.52 1.33
CA LYS A 101 1.98 -9.05 2.69
C LYS A 101 2.41 -7.94 3.66
N GLY A 102 1.79 -7.90 4.83
CA GLY A 102 2.05 -6.92 5.89
C GLY A 102 1.41 -5.54 5.65
N PHE A 103 0.65 -5.37 4.57
CA PHE A 103 -0.15 -4.15 4.40
C PHE A 103 -1.34 -4.16 5.36
N PHE A 104 -1.81 -2.96 5.75
CA PHE A 104 -2.92 -2.83 6.68
C PHE A 104 -4.21 -3.53 6.20
N TYR A 105 -4.39 -3.73 4.90
CA TYR A 105 -5.50 -4.51 4.35
C TYR A 105 -5.50 -5.95 4.86
N GLU A 106 -4.33 -6.55 5.06
CA GLU A 106 -4.22 -7.91 5.61
C GLU A 106 -4.78 -7.95 7.03
N GLU A 107 -4.45 -6.95 7.85
CA GLU A 107 -4.93 -6.82 9.22
C GLU A 107 -6.45 -6.63 9.26
N VAL A 108 -6.98 -5.69 8.47
CA VAL A 108 -8.42 -5.37 8.43
C VAL A 108 -9.23 -6.52 7.85
N LEU A 109 -8.87 -7.03 6.66
CA LEU A 109 -9.64 -8.06 5.98
C LEU A 109 -9.65 -9.38 6.77
N SER A 110 -8.54 -9.76 7.39
CA SER A 110 -8.47 -10.98 8.20
C SER A 110 -9.39 -10.92 9.42
N LYS A 111 -9.58 -9.73 10.01
CA LYS A 111 -10.40 -9.55 11.22
C LYS A 111 -11.88 -9.31 10.89
N GLU A 112 -12.16 -8.42 9.93
CA GLU A 112 -13.51 -7.91 9.67
C GLU A 112 -14.21 -8.62 8.52
N HIS A 113 -13.46 -9.22 7.58
CA HIS A 113 -13.96 -9.87 6.39
C HIS A 113 -13.31 -11.24 6.13
N PRO A 114 -13.36 -12.19 7.10
CA PRO A 114 -12.70 -13.49 6.99
C PRO A 114 -13.24 -14.36 5.84
N GLU A 115 -14.39 -14.02 5.28
CA GLU A 115 -14.96 -14.66 4.08
C GLU A 115 -14.22 -14.29 2.78
N ILE A 116 -13.36 -13.27 2.78
CA ILE A 116 -12.52 -12.90 1.64
C ILE A 116 -11.23 -13.71 1.70
N LYS A 117 -10.90 -14.39 0.60
CA LYS A 117 -9.67 -15.17 0.50
C LYS A 117 -8.50 -14.25 0.14
N LEU A 118 -7.45 -14.22 0.95
CA LEU A 118 -6.29 -13.38 0.69
C LEU A 118 -5.25 -14.13 -0.13
N HIS A 119 -4.79 -13.48 -1.21
CA HIS A 119 -3.62 -13.89 -1.99
C HIS A 119 -2.49 -12.91 -1.71
N LEU A 120 -1.60 -13.30 -0.78
CA LEU A 120 -0.49 -12.45 -0.34
C LEU A 120 0.64 -12.46 -1.36
N VAL A 121 1.09 -11.29 -1.76
CA VAL A 121 2.16 -11.06 -2.74
C VAL A 121 3.22 -10.13 -2.19
N LYS A 122 4.31 -9.94 -2.92
CA LYS A 122 5.44 -9.13 -2.45
C LYS A 122 5.17 -7.62 -2.49
N ASN A 123 4.44 -7.14 -3.49
CA ASN A 123 4.22 -5.70 -3.71
C ASN A 123 2.96 -5.42 -4.54
N ALA A 124 2.59 -4.16 -4.66
CA ALA A 124 1.40 -3.71 -5.39
C ALA A 124 1.41 -4.06 -6.90
N VAL A 125 2.57 -4.14 -7.54
CA VAL A 125 2.65 -4.57 -8.95
C VAL A 125 2.25 -6.02 -9.08
N GLU A 126 2.70 -6.87 -8.17
CA GLU A 126 2.35 -8.30 -8.16
C GLU A 126 0.87 -8.52 -7.83
N SER A 127 0.25 -7.67 -6.98
CA SER A 127 -1.19 -7.72 -6.76
C SER A 127 -1.97 -7.52 -8.06
N LEU A 128 -1.66 -6.46 -8.81
CA LEU A 128 -2.30 -6.17 -10.10
C LEU A 128 -2.04 -7.26 -11.13
N LYS A 129 -0.81 -7.77 -11.22
CA LYS A 129 -0.47 -8.89 -12.11
C LYS A 129 -1.23 -10.17 -11.77
N ALA A 130 -1.42 -10.47 -10.47
CA ALA A 130 -2.19 -11.63 -10.04
C ALA A 130 -3.64 -11.56 -10.53
N VAL A 131 -4.26 -10.37 -10.55
CA VAL A 131 -5.60 -10.15 -11.12
C VAL A 131 -5.57 -10.33 -12.65
N SER A 132 -4.62 -9.70 -13.35
CA SER A 132 -4.52 -9.77 -14.80
C SER A 132 -4.38 -11.22 -15.29
N ILE A 133 -3.57 -12.05 -14.63
CA ILE A 133 -3.39 -13.47 -14.99
C ILE A 133 -4.43 -14.42 -14.39
N GLY A 134 -5.42 -13.90 -13.63
CA GLY A 134 -6.51 -14.69 -13.06
C GLY A 134 -6.19 -15.51 -11.81
N LYS A 135 -5.08 -15.20 -11.11
CA LYS A 135 -4.75 -15.80 -9.81
C LYS A 135 -5.54 -15.17 -8.65
N ALA A 136 -6.10 -14.00 -8.87
CA ALA A 136 -7.00 -13.32 -7.95
C ALA A 136 -8.15 -12.68 -8.74
N ASP A 137 -9.29 -12.50 -8.08
CA ASP A 137 -10.47 -11.84 -8.66
C ASP A 137 -10.31 -10.32 -8.66
N ALA A 138 -9.70 -9.79 -7.60
CA ALA A 138 -9.48 -8.36 -7.41
C ALA A 138 -8.17 -8.10 -6.66
N ALA A 139 -7.75 -6.84 -6.65
CA ALA A 139 -6.69 -6.33 -5.79
C ALA A 139 -7.18 -5.09 -5.04
N LEU A 140 -6.77 -4.94 -3.79
CA LEU A 140 -6.95 -3.72 -3.01
C LEU A 140 -5.66 -2.92 -2.97
N GLY A 141 -5.78 -1.62 -3.11
CA GLY A 141 -4.64 -0.72 -3.06
C GLY A 141 -5.05 0.74 -3.10
N GLU A 142 -4.07 1.58 -3.05
CA GLU A 142 -4.22 3.03 -3.05
C GLU A 142 -4.42 3.56 -4.47
N ALA A 143 -5.38 4.47 -4.66
CA ALA A 143 -5.78 4.99 -5.97
C ALA A 143 -4.60 5.57 -6.77
N ALA A 144 -3.78 6.42 -6.15
CA ALA A 144 -2.63 7.04 -6.82
C ALA A 144 -1.59 6.01 -7.27
N VAL A 145 -1.37 4.97 -6.45
CA VAL A 145 -0.41 3.90 -6.76
C VAL A 145 -0.94 3.02 -7.89
N PHE A 146 -2.18 2.53 -7.78
CA PHE A 146 -2.75 1.60 -8.76
C PHE A 146 -2.93 2.24 -10.14
N ASN A 147 -3.45 3.48 -10.21
CA ASN A 147 -3.56 4.21 -11.48
C ASN A 147 -2.19 4.33 -12.19
N HIS A 148 -1.16 4.70 -11.43
CA HIS A 148 0.20 4.79 -11.97
C HIS A 148 0.73 3.43 -12.45
N LEU A 149 0.55 2.37 -11.65
CA LEU A 149 1.07 1.04 -11.96
C LEU A 149 0.35 0.38 -13.12
N ILE A 150 -0.97 0.52 -13.23
CA ILE A 150 -1.77 0.03 -14.36
C ILE A 150 -1.26 0.66 -15.66
N ALA A 151 -1.12 1.99 -15.68
CA ALA A 151 -0.61 2.70 -16.86
C ALA A 151 0.83 2.31 -17.20
N ARG A 152 1.73 2.31 -16.22
CA ARG A 152 3.16 2.01 -16.42
C ARG A 152 3.43 0.58 -16.87
N ASN A 153 2.64 -0.38 -16.40
CA ASN A 153 2.82 -1.80 -16.73
C ASN A 153 1.90 -2.28 -17.87
N MET A 154 1.19 -1.37 -18.52
CA MET A 154 0.27 -1.65 -19.64
C MET A 154 -0.77 -2.74 -19.30
N LEU A 155 -1.29 -2.76 -18.07
CA LEU A 155 -2.30 -3.71 -17.62
C LEU A 155 -3.69 -3.26 -18.10
N ASN A 156 -3.87 -3.21 -19.40
CA ASN A 156 -5.05 -2.64 -20.06
C ASN A 156 -6.36 -3.44 -19.87
N ASP A 157 -6.25 -4.67 -19.39
CA ASP A 157 -7.35 -5.54 -19.03
C ASP A 157 -7.97 -5.20 -17.67
N LEU A 158 -7.26 -4.41 -16.86
CA LEU A 158 -7.71 -3.98 -15.53
C LEU A 158 -8.44 -2.63 -15.56
N THR A 159 -9.25 -2.43 -14.54
CA THR A 159 -9.94 -1.16 -14.26
C THR A 159 -10.05 -0.95 -12.75
N ILE A 160 -10.18 0.31 -12.33
CA ILE A 160 -10.67 0.65 -11.00
C ILE A 160 -12.17 0.38 -11.00
N SER A 161 -12.63 -0.51 -10.14
CA SER A 161 -14.04 -0.94 -10.09
C SER A 161 -14.82 -0.36 -8.92
N GLY A 162 -14.17 0.04 -7.85
CA GLY A 162 -14.82 0.67 -6.70
C GLY A 162 -13.82 1.42 -5.82
N GLU A 163 -14.35 2.35 -5.02
CA GLU A 163 -13.66 2.98 -3.90
C GLU A 163 -14.20 2.37 -2.63
N VAL A 164 -13.33 2.02 -1.68
CA VAL A 164 -13.73 1.31 -0.47
C VAL A 164 -13.19 1.99 0.77
N ASP A 165 -14.03 2.09 1.79
CA ASP A 165 -13.63 2.46 3.13
C ASP A 165 -13.30 1.19 3.92
N VAL A 166 -12.01 0.89 4.01
CA VAL A 166 -11.48 -0.24 4.81
C VAL A 166 -10.76 0.27 6.06
N GLY A 167 -11.32 1.31 6.68
CA GLY A 167 -10.66 2.00 7.80
C GLY A 167 -9.53 2.92 7.33
N GLN A 168 -9.43 4.01 7.96
CA GLN A 168 -8.59 5.21 7.73
C GLN A 168 -7.32 5.04 6.90
N PRO A 169 -7.27 5.53 5.67
CA PRO A 169 -6.05 5.58 4.86
C PRO A 169 -5.21 6.85 5.10
N ASP A 170 -5.30 7.45 6.25
CA ASP A 170 -4.49 8.62 6.58
C ASP A 170 -3.02 8.23 6.69
N LEU A 171 -2.22 8.74 5.77
CA LEU A 171 -0.78 8.49 5.74
C LEU A 171 -0.06 9.38 6.74
N ALA A 172 0.67 8.77 7.65
CA ALA A 172 1.50 9.42 8.65
C ALA A 172 2.96 8.94 8.56
N ASN A 173 3.83 9.60 9.27
CA ASN A 173 5.23 9.23 9.45
C ASN A 173 5.50 8.89 10.91
#